data_d5eea066d663f052f0d5904d0afab453
#
_entry.id   d5eea066d663f052f0d5904d0afab453
#
_cell.length_a   1.000
_cell.length_b   1.000
_cell.length_c   1.000
_cell.angle_alpha   90.00
_cell.angle_beta   90.00
_cell.angle_gamma   90.00
#
_symmetry.space_group_name_H-M   'P 1'
#
loop_
_entity.id
_entity.type
_entity.pdbx_description
1 polymer ?
#
loop_
_entity_poly.entity_id
_entity_poly.type
_entity_poly.pdbx_seq_one_letter_code
_entity_poly.pdbx_strand_id
1 'polypeptide(L)'
;VEDTSPLMMDAVEMYLLIKSKDDRTFIRTARRNGEYVSKVLGNRPITSYSSSEAAQFRDWCFEQGMNINTVKRVFASVRSIINLTMREHGIEGSNAFSGTFMPDRGNASTRQPIPADKLRVIQQRCQTTDDEPRWLVALISDTGMRLSEAAGLAKEDIVLDAYIPHVIIRPHPWRRLKTKGSQRTLPLVGASLWAAKRAVEASQQSNYLFPRYCNDKGCKANSASAALNKWLKQTIGDGYVMHGFRHSMRDRLRAVNCPSEMIDQIGGWSKRSVGESYGEGFTLDNILNQMELLNSIEGEV
;
A
#
# COMPACT_ATOMS: atom_id res chain seq x y z
N VAL A 1 -31.31 -15.94 -32.26
CA VAL A 1 -31.61 -14.94 -31.24
C VAL A 1 -30.39 -14.04 -31.14
N GLU A 2 -30.54 -12.74 -31.46
CA GLU A 2 -29.48 -11.78 -31.27
C GLU A 2 -29.11 -11.70 -29.77
N ASP A 3 -27.83 -11.79 -29.47
CA ASP A 3 -27.33 -11.65 -28.08
C ASP A 3 -27.48 -10.20 -27.65
N THR A 4 -28.48 -9.92 -26.80
CA THR A 4 -28.81 -8.59 -26.30
C THR A 4 -28.03 -8.22 -25.06
N SER A 5 -27.03 -9.02 -24.64
CA SER A 5 -26.22 -8.71 -23.47
C SER A 5 -25.35 -7.48 -23.72
N PRO A 6 -25.03 -6.69 -22.67
CA PRO A 6 -24.21 -5.50 -22.79
C PRO A 6 -22.83 -5.79 -23.42
N LEU A 7 -22.33 -4.83 -24.22
CA LEU A 7 -20.97 -4.90 -24.73
C LEU A 7 -19.96 -4.72 -23.57
N MET A 8 -18.74 -5.19 -23.77
CA MET A 8 -17.69 -5.13 -22.73
C MET A 8 -17.50 -3.72 -22.17
N MET A 9 -17.48 -2.69 -23.01
CA MET A 9 -17.29 -1.32 -22.53
C MET A 9 -18.52 -0.75 -21.85
N ASP A 10 -19.73 -1.15 -22.23
CA ASP A 10 -20.98 -0.80 -21.54
C ASP A 10 -21.02 -1.43 -20.15
N ALA A 11 -20.54 -2.68 -20.04
CA ALA A 11 -20.38 -3.36 -18.77
C ALA A 11 -19.37 -2.64 -17.84
N VAL A 12 -18.29 -2.09 -18.40
CA VAL A 12 -17.32 -1.25 -17.64
C VAL A 12 -17.98 -0.01 -17.08
N GLU A 13 -18.73 0.74 -17.90
CA GLU A 13 -19.37 1.98 -17.45
C GLU A 13 -20.46 1.69 -16.40
N MET A 14 -21.26 0.65 -16.59
CA MET A 14 -22.22 0.21 -15.58
C MET A 14 -21.54 -0.20 -14.26
N TYR A 15 -20.45 -0.96 -14.33
CA TYR A 15 -19.65 -1.33 -13.16
C TYR A 15 -19.14 -0.10 -12.41
N LEU A 16 -18.68 0.91 -13.14
CA LEU A 16 -18.20 2.15 -12.58
C LEU A 16 -19.32 2.97 -11.92
N LEU A 17 -20.48 3.03 -12.56
CA LEU A 17 -21.65 3.72 -12.00
C LEU A 17 -22.01 3.15 -10.61
N ILE A 18 -21.96 1.84 -10.46
CA ILE A 18 -22.33 1.15 -9.21
C ILE A 18 -21.20 1.17 -8.17
N LYS A 19 -19.93 1.07 -8.58
CA LYS A 19 -18.80 0.77 -7.68
C LYS A 19 -17.80 1.90 -7.47
N SER A 20 -17.75 2.94 -8.32
CA SER A 20 -16.56 3.80 -8.39
C SER A 20 -16.33 4.73 -7.20
N LYS A 21 -17.34 5.13 -6.45
CA LYS A 21 -17.21 6.03 -5.29
C LYS A 21 -16.15 7.15 -5.48
N ASP A 22 -16.07 7.74 -6.67
CA ASP A 22 -15.13 8.81 -7.07
C ASP A 22 -13.62 8.46 -6.97
N ASP A 23 -13.27 7.17 -6.87
CA ASP A 23 -11.87 6.74 -6.86
C ASP A 23 -11.27 6.77 -8.29
N ARG A 24 -10.57 7.85 -8.62
CA ARG A 24 -9.92 8.04 -9.94
C ARG A 24 -9.02 6.88 -10.35
N THR A 25 -8.33 6.23 -9.40
CA THR A 25 -7.45 5.10 -9.71
C THR A 25 -8.26 3.86 -10.05
N PHE A 26 -9.34 3.63 -9.31
CA PHE A 26 -10.27 2.54 -9.58
C PHE A 26 -10.91 2.71 -10.97
N ILE A 27 -11.45 3.90 -11.28
CA ILE A 27 -12.06 4.24 -12.57
C ILE A 27 -11.08 3.98 -13.72
N ARG A 28 -9.88 4.57 -13.65
CA ARG A 28 -8.85 4.40 -14.69
C ARG A 28 -8.45 2.94 -14.87
N THR A 29 -8.35 2.16 -13.78
CA THR A 29 -7.96 0.75 -13.84
C THR A 29 -9.03 -0.10 -14.48
N ALA A 30 -10.31 0.09 -14.12
CA ALA A 30 -11.42 -0.65 -14.70
C ALA A 30 -11.54 -0.38 -16.20
N ARG A 31 -11.54 0.90 -16.62
CA ARG A 31 -11.57 1.29 -18.04
C ARG A 31 -10.42 0.67 -18.82
N ARG A 32 -9.20 0.87 -18.38
CA ARG A 32 -8.01 0.29 -19.02
C ARG A 32 -8.10 -1.22 -19.18
N ASN A 33 -8.58 -1.94 -18.17
CA ASN A 33 -8.68 -3.39 -18.23
C ASN A 33 -9.78 -3.86 -19.21
N GLY A 34 -10.91 -3.13 -19.28
CA GLY A 34 -11.93 -3.36 -20.31
C GLY A 34 -11.43 -3.03 -21.72
N GLU A 35 -10.70 -1.93 -21.89
CA GLU A 35 -10.06 -1.56 -23.14
C GLU A 35 -9.05 -2.61 -23.63
N TYR A 36 -8.31 -3.25 -22.73
CA TYR A 36 -7.41 -4.37 -23.10
C TYR A 36 -8.20 -5.54 -23.69
N VAL A 37 -9.31 -5.94 -23.06
CA VAL A 37 -10.18 -7.00 -23.59
C VAL A 37 -10.74 -6.59 -24.94
N SER A 38 -11.30 -5.39 -25.04
CA SER A 38 -11.88 -4.87 -26.29
C SER A 38 -10.86 -4.76 -27.43
N LYS A 39 -9.60 -4.40 -27.12
CA LYS A 39 -8.52 -4.32 -28.11
C LYS A 39 -8.13 -5.70 -28.66
N VAL A 40 -8.12 -6.73 -27.82
CA VAL A 40 -7.61 -8.05 -28.18
C VAL A 40 -8.70 -8.95 -28.75
N LEU A 41 -9.91 -8.90 -28.15
CA LEU A 41 -11.01 -9.79 -28.46
C LEU A 41 -12.20 -9.10 -29.13
N GLY A 42 -12.14 -7.76 -29.30
CA GLY A 42 -13.26 -6.96 -29.80
C GLY A 42 -14.18 -6.50 -28.67
N ASN A 43 -14.84 -5.35 -28.87
CA ASN A 43 -15.89 -4.85 -27.97
C ASN A 43 -17.22 -5.56 -28.31
N ARG A 44 -17.46 -6.71 -27.71
CA ARG A 44 -18.59 -7.61 -28.02
C ARG A 44 -19.49 -7.82 -26.79
N PRO A 45 -20.67 -8.42 -26.95
CA PRO A 45 -21.52 -8.85 -25.85
C PRO A 45 -20.72 -9.70 -24.84
N ILE A 46 -20.88 -9.45 -23.54
CA ILE A 46 -20.09 -10.11 -22.49
C ILE A 46 -20.28 -11.62 -22.45
N THR A 47 -21.39 -12.12 -22.95
CA THR A 47 -21.72 -13.55 -23.06
C THR A 47 -21.09 -14.22 -24.28
N SER A 48 -20.64 -13.47 -25.27
CA SER A 48 -20.08 -13.97 -26.51
C SER A 48 -18.62 -14.39 -26.42
N TYR A 49 -17.94 -14.05 -25.34
CA TYR A 49 -16.55 -14.48 -25.14
C TYR A 49 -16.49 -15.95 -24.73
N SER A 50 -15.49 -16.68 -25.21
CA SER A 50 -15.21 -18.05 -24.86
C SER A 50 -14.04 -18.17 -23.88
N SER A 51 -13.93 -19.32 -23.20
CA SER A 51 -12.80 -19.61 -22.32
C SER A 51 -11.46 -19.71 -23.07
N SER A 52 -11.49 -20.14 -24.35
CA SER A 52 -10.30 -20.15 -25.20
C SER A 52 -9.81 -18.74 -25.54
N GLU A 53 -10.71 -17.80 -25.79
CA GLU A 53 -10.37 -16.39 -26.00
C GLU A 53 -9.85 -15.74 -24.70
N ALA A 54 -10.42 -16.10 -23.54
CA ALA A 54 -9.85 -15.66 -22.27
C ALA A 54 -8.41 -16.16 -22.06
N ALA A 55 -8.09 -17.38 -22.52
CA ALA A 55 -6.71 -17.88 -22.53
C ALA A 55 -5.80 -17.09 -23.50
N GLN A 56 -6.29 -16.77 -24.70
CA GLN A 56 -5.56 -15.90 -25.65
C GLN A 56 -5.29 -14.52 -25.06
N PHE A 57 -6.28 -13.92 -24.39
CA PHE A 57 -6.10 -12.64 -23.70
C PHE A 57 -5.06 -12.71 -22.57
N ARG A 58 -5.02 -13.81 -21.81
CA ARG A 58 -3.96 -14.06 -20.83
C ARG A 58 -2.58 -14.06 -21.50
N ASP A 59 -2.44 -14.80 -22.60
CA ASP A 59 -1.16 -14.93 -23.29
C ASP A 59 -0.69 -13.59 -23.87
N TRP A 60 -1.61 -12.83 -24.46
CA TRP A 60 -1.34 -11.45 -24.86
C TRP A 60 -0.86 -10.58 -23.70
N CYS A 61 -1.47 -10.67 -22.50
CA CYS A 61 -0.99 -9.91 -21.34
C CYS A 61 0.47 -10.24 -21.00
N PHE A 62 0.88 -11.50 -21.10
CA PHE A 62 2.27 -11.90 -20.90
C PHE A 62 3.20 -11.38 -22.01
N GLU A 63 2.77 -11.39 -23.26
CA GLU A 63 3.50 -10.82 -24.39
C GLU A 63 3.73 -9.30 -24.23
N GLN A 64 2.80 -8.59 -23.57
CA GLN A 64 3.00 -7.20 -23.20
C GLN A 64 3.97 -7.00 -22.02
N GLY A 65 4.65 -8.03 -21.55
CA GLY A 65 5.61 -7.99 -20.45
C GLY A 65 4.97 -7.91 -19.05
N MET A 66 3.68 -8.17 -18.93
CA MET A 66 3.02 -8.15 -17.62
C MET A 66 3.47 -9.36 -16.78
N ASN A 67 3.86 -9.13 -15.53
CA ASN A 67 4.12 -10.22 -14.59
C ASN A 67 2.82 -10.89 -14.16
N ILE A 68 2.92 -12.14 -13.66
CA ILE A 68 1.78 -12.98 -13.26
C ILE A 68 0.82 -12.28 -12.28
N ASN A 69 1.33 -11.50 -11.32
CA ASN A 69 0.49 -10.79 -10.36
C ASN A 69 -0.30 -9.66 -11.02
N THR A 70 0.27 -9.00 -12.02
CA THR A 70 -0.42 -8.00 -12.83
C THR A 70 -1.52 -8.64 -13.65
N VAL A 71 -1.23 -9.75 -14.34
CA VAL A 71 -2.23 -10.51 -15.11
C VAL A 71 -3.38 -10.97 -14.21
N LYS A 72 -3.07 -11.57 -13.06
CA LYS A 72 -4.10 -11.98 -12.07
C LYS A 72 -5.01 -10.81 -11.65
N ARG A 73 -4.46 -9.59 -11.50
CA ARG A 73 -5.25 -8.37 -11.15
C ARG A 73 -6.11 -7.91 -12.32
N VAL A 74 -5.60 -7.93 -13.54
CA VAL A 74 -6.37 -7.61 -14.75
C VAL A 74 -7.58 -8.56 -14.85
N PHE A 75 -7.34 -9.86 -14.74
CA PHE A 75 -8.41 -10.86 -14.76
C PHE A 75 -9.40 -10.72 -13.62
N ALA A 76 -8.94 -10.41 -12.40
CA ALA A 76 -9.83 -10.15 -11.26
C ALA A 76 -10.75 -8.95 -11.53
N SER A 77 -10.22 -7.89 -12.14
CA SER A 77 -11.01 -6.72 -12.55
C SER A 77 -12.03 -7.07 -13.64
N VAL A 78 -11.61 -7.72 -14.70
CA VAL A 78 -12.49 -8.15 -15.81
C VAL A 78 -13.60 -9.07 -15.32
N ARG A 79 -13.25 -10.08 -14.50
CA ARG A 79 -14.26 -10.97 -13.89
C ARG A 79 -15.27 -10.20 -13.02
N SER A 80 -14.80 -9.23 -12.24
CA SER A 80 -15.68 -8.42 -11.38
C SER A 80 -16.66 -7.59 -12.21
N ILE A 81 -16.20 -7.03 -13.33
CA ILE A 81 -17.03 -6.24 -14.25
C ILE A 81 -18.10 -7.14 -14.85
N ILE A 82 -17.71 -8.24 -15.48
CA ILE A 82 -18.65 -9.17 -16.16
C ILE A 82 -19.63 -9.78 -15.16
N ASN A 83 -19.16 -10.27 -14.00
CA ASN A 83 -20.03 -10.88 -13.00
C ASN A 83 -21.07 -9.90 -12.43
N LEU A 84 -20.70 -8.64 -12.22
CA LEU A 84 -21.67 -7.63 -11.79
C LEU A 84 -22.71 -7.39 -12.89
N THR A 85 -22.27 -7.18 -14.12
CA THR A 85 -23.16 -6.94 -15.27
C THR A 85 -24.13 -8.11 -15.50
N MET A 86 -23.64 -9.36 -15.43
CA MET A 86 -24.50 -10.53 -15.55
C MET A 86 -25.60 -10.54 -14.47
N ARG A 87 -25.24 -10.22 -13.21
CA ARG A 87 -26.22 -10.18 -12.11
C ARG A 87 -27.26 -9.10 -12.28
N GLU A 88 -26.82 -7.88 -12.65
CA GLU A 88 -27.73 -6.75 -12.81
C GLU A 88 -28.69 -6.91 -14.00
N HIS A 89 -28.28 -7.67 -15.02
CA HIS A 89 -29.10 -7.95 -16.19
C HIS A 89 -29.83 -9.32 -16.14
N GLY A 90 -29.72 -10.06 -15.03
CA GLY A 90 -30.33 -11.39 -14.92
C GLY A 90 -29.81 -12.40 -15.96
N ILE A 91 -28.57 -12.23 -16.41
CA ILE A 91 -27.95 -13.12 -17.42
C ILE A 91 -27.46 -14.39 -16.70
N GLU A 92 -28.03 -15.50 -17.06
CA GLU A 92 -27.61 -16.82 -16.60
C GLU A 92 -26.39 -17.32 -17.38
N GLY A 93 -25.54 -18.12 -16.74
CA GLY A 93 -24.38 -18.73 -17.37
C GLY A 93 -23.07 -18.48 -16.62
N SER A 94 -21.96 -18.86 -17.24
CA SER A 94 -20.62 -18.73 -16.65
C SER A 94 -19.82 -17.62 -17.33
N ASN A 95 -19.07 -16.87 -16.53
CA ASN A 95 -18.13 -15.88 -17.05
C ASN A 95 -16.93 -16.58 -17.68
N ALA A 96 -16.68 -16.34 -18.95
CA ALA A 96 -15.60 -16.96 -19.73
C ALA A 96 -14.19 -16.74 -19.15
N PHE A 97 -13.99 -15.63 -18.42
CA PHE A 97 -12.72 -15.32 -17.76
C PHE A 97 -12.56 -16.02 -16.39
N SER A 98 -13.60 -16.72 -15.91
CA SER A 98 -13.53 -17.53 -14.70
C SER A 98 -12.78 -18.84 -14.99
N GLY A 99 -11.95 -19.28 -14.05
CA GLY A 99 -11.22 -20.55 -14.19
C GLY A 99 -10.06 -20.54 -15.20
N THR A 100 -9.75 -19.41 -15.85
CA THR A 100 -8.58 -19.33 -16.75
C THR A 100 -7.31 -19.70 -15.99
N PHE A 101 -6.61 -20.72 -16.48
CA PHE A 101 -5.35 -21.18 -15.88
C PHE A 101 -4.28 -20.09 -15.93
N MET A 102 -3.63 -19.85 -14.80
CA MET A 102 -2.54 -18.88 -14.67
C MET A 102 -1.24 -19.63 -14.40
N PRO A 103 -0.34 -19.76 -15.39
CA PRO A 103 0.92 -20.47 -15.22
C PRO A 103 1.78 -19.80 -14.14
N ASP A 104 2.39 -20.59 -13.28
CA ASP A 104 3.38 -20.09 -12.35
C ASP A 104 4.69 -19.83 -13.11
N ARG A 105 4.96 -18.55 -13.40
CA ARG A 105 6.19 -18.13 -14.10
C ARG A 105 7.27 -17.62 -13.13
N GLY A 106 7.17 -17.91 -11.84
CA GLY A 106 8.26 -17.78 -10.86
C GLY A 106 8.78 -16.35 -10.58
N ASN A 107 8.23 -15.32 -11.19
CA ASN A 107 8.76 -13.96 -11.15
C ASN A 107 7.97 -12.98 -10.25
N ALA A 108 7.58 -13.41 -9.07
CA ALA A 108 7.19 -12.44 -8.03
C ALA A 108 8.49 -11.95 -7.37
N SER A 109 8.98 -10.79 -7.78
CA SER A 109 10.01 -10.08 -7.00
C SER A 109 9.48 -9.87 -5.58
N THR A 110 9.96 -10.69 -4.66
CA THR A 110 9.69 -10.51 -3.23
C THR A 110 10.44 -9.26 -2.79
N ARG A 111 9.71 -8.28 -2.29
CA ARG A 111 10.31 -7.08 -1.71
C ARG A 111 11.10 -7.50 -0.48
N GLN A 112 12.40 -7.25 -0.51
CA GLN A 112 13.29 -7.64 0.58
C GLN A 112 13.17 -6.68 1.75
N PRO A 113 13.28 -7.16 3.00
CA PRO A 113 13.51 -6.31 4.15
C PRO A 113 14.86 -5.61 4.00
N ILE A 114 14.98 -4.40 4.54
CA ILE A 114 16.24 -3.66 4.57
C ILE A 114 17.05 -4.19 5.74
N PRO A 115 18.27 -4.71 5.55
CA PRO A 115 19.13 -5.21 6.62
C PRO A 115 19.53 -4.10 7.61
N ALA A 116 19.85 -4.45 8.86
CA ALA A 116 20.14 -3.52 9.94
C ALA A 116 21.34 -2.59 9.64
N ASP A 117 22.39 -3.12 9.03
CA ASP A 117 23.56 -2.34 8.60
C ASP A 117 23.19 -1.27 7.58
N LYS A 118 22.38 -1.61 6.58
CA LYS A 118 21.86 -0.66 5.57
C LYS A 118 20.87 0.33 6.17
N LEU A 119 20.07 -0.09 7.15
CA LEU A 119 19.15 0.78 7.86
C LEU A 119 19.90 1.91 8.57
N ARG A 120 21.00 1.59 9.28
CA ARG A 120 21.88 2.57 9.92
C ARG A 120 22.46 3.57 8.92
N VAL A 121 22.95 3.09 7.78
CA VAL A 121 23.46 3.96 6.71
C VAL A 121 22.39 4.92 6.21
N ILE A 122 21.16 4.45 6.02
CA ILE A 122 20.04 5.28 5.60
C ILE A 122 19.73 6.35 6.65
N GLN A 123 19.59 5.98 7.91
CA GLN A 123 19.28 6.91 9.01
C GLN A 123 20.37 7.99 9.17
N GLN A 124 21.65 7.61 9.12
CA GLN A 124 22.76 8.55 9.14
C GLN A 124 22.74 9.50 7.95
N ARG A 125 22.45 9.00 6.75
CA ARG A 125 22.31 9.83 5.54
C ARG A 125 21.11 10.76 5.63
N CYS A 126 20.01 10.33 6.25
CA CYS A 126 18.86 11.19 6.49
C CYS A 126 19.24 12.36 7.42
N GLN A 127 19.94 12.07 8.52
CA GLN A 127 20.39 13.11 9.47
C GLN A 127 21.40 14.08 8.85
N THR A 128 22.34 13.58 8.04
CA THR A 128 23.35 14.42 7.37
C THR A 128 22.73 15.35 6.32
N THR A 129 21.72 14.87 5.57
CA THR A 129 21.07 15.66 4.51
C THR A 129 20.04 16.62 5.08
N ASP A 130 19.32 16.24 6.13
CA ASP A 130 18.40 17.02 6.95
C ASP A 130 17.38 17.85 6.16
N ASP A 131 16.59 17.20 5.31
CA ASP A 131 15.54 17.79 4.51
C ASP A 131 14.21 17.01 4.59
N GLU A 132 13.13 17.60 4.13
CA GLU A 132 11.77 17.03 4.22
C GLU A 132 11.67 15.59 3.66
N PRO A 133 12.21 15.23 2.47
CA PRO A 133 12.21 13.85 2.00
C PRO A 133 12.92 12.87 2.94
N ARG A 134 14.04 13.27 3.57
CA ARG A 134 14.81 12.42 4.49
C ARG A 134 14.13 12.29 5.84
N TRP A 135 13.45 13.33 6.32
CA TRP A 135 12.60 13.20 7.51
C TRP A 135 11.48 12.19 7.29
N LEU A 136 10.84 12.18 6.10
CA LEU A 136 9.83 11.19 5.76
C LEU A 136 10.40 9.75 5.76
N VAL A 137 11.62 9.55 5.23
CA VAL A 137 12.29 8.24 5.26
C VAL A 137 12.62 7.83 6.70
N ALA A 138 13.24 8.72 7.48
CA ALA A 138 13.64 8.44 8.85
C ALA A 138 12.42 8.18 9.77
N LEU A 139 11.32 8.90 9.57
CA LEU A 139 10.07 8.62 10.29
C LEU A 139 9.56 7.20 10.02
N ILE A 140 9.61 6.75 8.77
CA ILE A 140 9.16 5.41 8.40
C ILE A 140 10.13 4.32 8.89
N SER A 141 11.42 4.62 8.99
CA SER A 141 12.46 3.64 9.32
C SER A 141 12.26 2.97 10.68
N ASP A 142 11.80 3.72 11.68
CA ASP A 142 11.55 3.23 13.03
C ASP A 142 10.06 3.11 13.40
N THR A 143 9.13 3.43 12.49
CA THR A 143 7.69 3.24 12.72
C THR A 143 7.10 2.12 11.87
N GLY A 144 7.75 1.75 10.77
CA GLY A 144 7.22 0.78 9.81
C GLY A 144 5.90 1.20 9.16
N MET A 145 5.54 2.48 9.20
CA MET A 145 4.32 3.03 8.58
C MET A 145 4.31 2.80 7.06
N ARG A 146 3.11 2.75 6.47
CA ARG A 146 3.02 2.82 5.00
C ARG A 146 3.42 4.23 4.55
N LEU A 147 4.10 4.32 3.41
CA LEU A 147 4.52 5.62 2.85
C LEU A 147 3.35 6.61 2.72
N SER A 148 2.18 6.13 2.29
CA SER A 148 1.00 7.00 2.18
C SER A 148 0.44 7.43 3.54
N GLU A 149 0.61 6.62 4.60
CA GLU A 149 0.24 6.99 5.97
C GLU A 149 1.14 8.13 6.45
N ALA A 150 2.45 7.95 6.32
CA ALA A 150 3.43 8.93 6.77
C ALA A 150 3.40 10.24 5.95
N ALA A 151 3.39 10.15 4.61
CA ALA A 151 3.35 11.33 3.74
C ALA A 151 2.07 12.17 3.91
N GLY A 152 0.96 11.54 4.34
CA GLY A 152 -0.32 12.21 4.53
C GLY A 152 -0.63 12.59 5.98
N LEU A 153 0.35 12.63 6.88
CA LEU A 153 0.16 13.09 8.27
C LEU A 153 -0.18 14.59 8.31
N ALA A 154 -1.12 14.93 9.18
CA ALA A 154 -1.26 16.30 9.65
C ALA A 154 -0.16 16.61 10.67
N LYS A 155 0.17 17.89 10.85
CA LYS A 155 1.10 18.31 11.90
C LYS A 155 0.59 17.92 13.30
N GLU A 156 -0.71 18.04 13.53
CA GLU A 156 -1.37 17.67 14.79
C GLU A 156 -1.39 16.16 15.09
N ASP A 157 -1.05 15.30 14.12
CA ASP A 157 -0.89 13.86 14.35
C ASP A 157 0.42 13.53 15.08
N ILE A 158 1.34 14.49 15.19
CA ILE A 158 2.59 14.37 15.95
C ILE A 158 2.43 15.06 17.30
N VAL A 159 2.53 14.28 18.35
CA VAL A 159 2.43 14.74 19.74
C VAL A 159 3.80 14.59 20.40
N LEU A 160 4.52 15.71 20.59
CA LEU A 160 5.90 15.71 21.11
C LEU A 160 5.99 16.04 22.59
N ASP A 161 5.00 16.72 23.13
CA ASP A 161 4.92 17.24 24.50
C ASP A 161 4.23 16.28 25.50
N ALA A 162 3.80 15.10 25.00
CA ALA A 162 3.29 14.04 25.87
C ALA A 162 4.43 13.30 26.59
N TYR A 163 4.08 12.59 27.70
CA TYR A 163 5.02 11.71 28.41
C TYR A 163 5.73 10.72 27.48
N ILE A 164 5.00 10.15 26.52
CA ILE A 164 5.56 9.38 25.42
C ILE A 164 5.29 10.15 24.12
N PRO A 165 6.33 10.71 23.47
CA PRO A 165 6.18 11.28 22.13
C PRO A 165 5.66 10.23 21.16
N HIS A 166 4.62 10.58 20.39
CA HIS A 166 3.95 9.58 19.54
C HIS A 166 3.36 10.18 18.27
N VAL A 167 3.06 9.33 17.32
CA VAL A 167 2.32 9.64 16.09
C VAL A 167 0.95 8.95 16.10
N ILE A 168 -0.09 9.70 15.73
CA ILE A 168 -1.47 9.20 15.59
C ILE A 168 -1.75 8.96 14.12
N ILE A 169 -1.95 7.71 13.74
CA ILE A 169 -2.29 7.32 12.36
C ILE A 169 -3.81 7.19 12.27
N ARG A 170 -4.45 8.18 11.66
CA ARG A 170 -5.92 8.28 11.51
C ARG A 170 -6.29 8.73 10.10
N PRO A 171 -7.55 8.49 9.62
CA PRO A 171 -7.98 8.99 8.31
C PRO A 171 -8.07 10.52 8.30
N HIS A 172 -7.78 11.11 7.14
CA HIS A 172 -7.96 12.53 6.85
C HIS A 172 -8.73 12.72 5.54
N PRO A 173 -9.38 13.87 5.31
CA PRO A 173 -10.08 14.15 4.04
C PRO A 173 -9.20 13.97 2.79
N TRP A 174 -7.92 14.30 2.90
CA TRP A 174 -6.92 14.19 1.82
C TRP A 174 -6.21 12.82 1.77
N ARG A 175 -6.38 11.95 2.78
CA ARG A 175 -5.73 10.64 2.84
C ARG A 175 -6.55 9.63 3.63
N ARG A 176 -7.14 8.68 2.94
CA ARG A 176 -7.81 7.53 3.57
C ARG A 176 -6.79 6.48 4.03
N LEU A 177 -7.16 5.69 5.02
CA LEU A 177 -6.41 4.50 5.40
C LEU A 177 -6.82 3.29 4.53
N LYS A 178 -5.89 2.35 4.33
CA LYS A 178 -6.15 1.15 3.51
C LYS A 178 -7.24 0.26 4.11
N THR A 179 -7.25 0.12 5.45
CA THR A 179 -8.23 -0.68 6.22
C THR A 179 -8.57 0.06 7.50
N LYS A 180 -9.70 -0.26 8.12
CA LYS A 180 -10.07 0.29 9.44
C LYS A 180 -9.01 -0.02 10.51
N GLY A 181 -8.43 -1.23 10.52
CA GLY A 181 -7.37 -1.62 11.44
C GLY A 181 -6.01 -0.94 11.20
N SER A 182 -5.90 -0.09 10.19
CA SER A 182 -4.68 0.72 9.99
C SER A 182 -4.60 1.91 10.95
N GLN A 183 -5.71 2.32 11.58
CA GLN A 183 -5.72 3.39 12.58
C GLN A 183 -5.04 2.90 13.85
N ARG A 184 -4.05 3.65 14.33
CA ARG A 184 -3.24 3.31 15.49
C ARG A 184 -2.38 4.47 15.96
N THR A 185 -1.87 4.37 17.19
CA THR A 185 -0.88 5.30 17.75
C THR A 185 0.44 4.55 17.94
N LEU A 186 1.56 5.17 17.59
CA LEU A 186 2.88 4.59 17.72
C LEU A 186 3.81 5.53 18.46
N PRO A 187 4.63 5.04 19.40
CA PRO A 187 5.71 5.81 19.99
C PRO A 187 6.70 6.27 18.91
N LEU A 188 7.30 7.41 19.11
CA LEU A 188 8.39 7.93 18.30
C LEU A 188 9.70 7.67 19.04
N VAL A 189 10.59 6.88 18.44
CA VAL A 189 11.91 6.51 18.98
C VAL A 189 13.00 6.76 17.95
N GLY A 190 14.26 6.83 18.38
CA GLY A 190 15.41 6.88 17.48
C GLY A 190 15.29 7.90 16.34
N ALA A 191 15.52 7.44 15.12
CA ALA A 191 15.45 8.27 13.92
C ALA A 191 14.05 8.83 13.65
N SER A 192 12.99 8.13 14.06
CA SER A 192 11.62 8.60 13.88
C SER A 192 11.30 9.80 14.78
N LEU A 193 11.79 9.82 16.02
CA LEU A 193 11.62 10.94 16.93
C LEU A 193 12.38 12.18 16.43
N TRP A 194 13.64 11.99 15.99
CA TRP A 194 14.42 13.06 15.38
C TRP A 194 13.68 13.66 14.16
N ALA A 195 13.23 12.81 13.25
CA ALA A 195 12.54 13.23 12.03
C ALA A 195 11.23 13.97 12.31
N ALA A 196 10.45 13.49 13.29
CA ALA A 196 9.21 14.13 13.70
C ALA A 196 9.43 15.55 14.24
N LYS A 197 10.46 15.74 15.09
CA LYS A 197 10.86 17.07 15.61
C LYS A 197 11.20 18.02 14.45
N ARG A 198 12.07 17.58 13.53
CA ARG A 198 12.48 18.39 12.35
C ARG A 198 11.29 18.75 11.46
N ALA A 199 10.43 17.77 11.17
CA ALA A 199 9.27 17.98 10.31
C ALA A 199 8.25 18.95 10.93
N VAL A 200 7.97 18.84 12.24
CA VAL A 200 7.08 19.78 12.97
C VAL A 200 7.66 21.19 12.97
N GLU A 201 8.96 21.33 13.23
CA GLU A 201 9.64 22.62 13.21
C GLU A 201 9.56 23.30 11.84
N ALA A 202 9.79 22.53 10.75
CA ALA A 202 9.76 23.05 9.38
C ALA A 202 8.34 23.32 8.86
N SER A 203 7.32 22.65 9.38
CA SER A 203 5.92 22.77 8.92
C SER A 203 5.10 23.83 9.66
N GLN A 204 5.71 24.83 10.30
CA GLN A 204 4.99 25.79 11.17
C GLN A 204 3.83 26.52 10.48
N GLN A 205 3.94 26.80 9.18
CA GLN A 205 2.92 27.48 8.38
C GLN A 205 2.00 26.52 7.62
N SER A 206 2.06 25.23 7.91
CA SER A 206 1.29 24.19 7.21
C SER A 206 0.51 23.32 8.20
N ASN A 207 -0.69 22.90 7.80
CA ASN A 207 -1.44 21.86 8.50
C ASN A 207 -0.92 20.45 8.19
N TYR A 208 -0.13 20.31 7.12
CA TYR A 208 0.48 19.05 6.69
C TYR A 208 1.89 18.94 7.25
N LEU A 209 2.24 17.75 7.76
CA LEU A 209 3.59 17.48 8.22
C LEU A 209 4.61 17.49 7.06
N PHE A 210 4.19 17.01 5.90
CA PHE A 210 4.99 16.93 4.66
C PHE A 210 4.29 17.66 3.50
N PRO A 211 4.31 19.01 3.48
CA PRO A 211 3.58 19.81 2.47
C PRO A 211 4.06 19.60 1.03
N ARG A 212 5.29 19.13 0.84
CA ARG A 212 5.81 18.72 -0.48
C ARG A 212 4.96 17.61 -1.11
N TYR A 213 4.42 16.71 -0.29
CA TYR A 213 3.71 15.52 -0.74
C TYR A 213 2.21 15.54 -0.46
N CYS A 214 1.75 16.48 0.35
CA CYS A 214 0.35 16.54 0.78
C CYS A 214 -0.19 17.96 0.73
N ASN A 215 -1.45 18.11 0.27
CA ASN A 215 -2.21 19.36 0.28
C ASN A 215 -3.72 19.04 0.28
N ASP A 216 -4.57 20.07 0.23
CA ASP A 216 -6.04 19.95 0.23
C ASP A 216 -6.59 19.06 -0.90
N LYS A 217 -5.86 18.96 -2.03
CA LYS A 217 -6.25 18.14 -3.18
C LYS A 217 -5.90 16.65 -3.02
N GLY A 218 -5.13 16.30 -2.00
CA GLY A 218 -4.75 14.93 -1.69
C GLY A 218 -3.26 14.71 -1.41
N CYS A 219 -2.92 13.46 -1.17
CA CYS A 219 -1.55 13.01 -0.89
C CYS A 219 -0.90 12.39 -2.14
N LYS A 220 0.26 12.93 -2.55
CA LYS A 220 1.04 12.47 -3.72
C LYS A 220 2.01 11.34 -3.35
N ALA A 221 1.54 10.31 -2.64
CA ALA A 221 2.37 9.20 -2.17
C ALA A 221 3.11 8.45 -3.30
N ASN A 222 2.53 8.40 -4.52
CA ASN A 222 3.21 7.78 -5.66
C ASN A 222 4.43 8.59 -6.12
N SER A 223 4.35 9.92 -6.12
CA SER A 223 5.48 10.80 -6.44
C SER A 223 6.57 10.69 -5.37
N ALA A 224 6.18 10.65 -4.08
CA ALA A 224 7.10 10.38 -2.98
C ALA A 224 7.79 9.03 -3.17
N SER A 225 7.03 7.97 -3.47
CA SER A 225 7.56 6.63 -3.72
C SER A 225 8.61 6.60 -4.82
N ALA A 226 8.34 7.25 -5.95
CA ALA A 226 9.28 7.28 -7.08
C ALA A 226 10.59 7.98 -6.70
N ALA A 227 10.52 9.16 -6.08
CA ALA A 227 11.70 9.93 -5.67
C ALA A 227 12.52 9.21 -4.59
N LEU A 228 11.84 8.69 -3.55
CA LEU A 228 12.51 8.05 -2.42
C LEU A 228 13.10 6.68 -2.78
N ASN A 229 12.44 5.90 -3.63
CA ASN A 229 13.01 4.65 -4.12
C ASN A 229 14.25 4.89 -5.00
N LYS A 230 14.26 5.94 -5.82
CA LYS A 230 15.47 6.33 -6.57
C LYS A 230 16.62 6.68 -5.63
N TRP A 231 16.34 7.44 -4.58
CA TRP A 231 17.34 7.80 -3.58
C TRP A 231 17.84 6.57 -2.80
N LEU A 232 16.96 5.66 -2.36
CA LEU A 232 17.34 4.42 -1.70
C LEU A 232 18.29 3.58 -2.57
N LYS A 233 17.96 3.41 -3.86
CA LYS A 233 18.84 2.71 -4.81
C LYS A 233 20.23 3.33 -4.87
N GLN A 234 20.34 4.65 -4.87
CA GLN A 234 21.61 5.36 -4.88
C GLN A 234 22.38 5.23 -3.56
N THR A 235 21.67 5.07 -2.44
CA THR A 235 22.26 5.04 -1.08
C THR A 235 22.73 3.65 -0.66
N ILE A 236 21.91 2.61 -0.95
CA ILE A 236 22.13 1.24 -0.45
C ILE A 236 22.10 0.17 -1.53
N GLY A 237 22.00 0.57 -2.82
CA GLY A 237 21.98 -0.34 -3.96
C GLY A 237 20.58 -0.81 -4.37
N ASP A 238 20.56 -1.68 -5.39
CA ASP A 238 19.31 -2.20 -5.99
C ASP A 238 18.58 -3.20 -5.06
N GLY A 239 17.30 -3.41 -5.34
CA GLY A 239 16.44 -4.41 -4.68
C GLY A 239 15.68 -3.87 -3.46
N TYR A 240 16.01 -2.69 -2.95
CA TYR A 240 15.36 -2.10 -1.78
C TYR A 240 14.40 -0.98 -2.18
N VAL A 241 13.26 -0.92 -1.51
CA VAL A 241 12.21 0.09 -1.73
C VAL A 241 11.63 0.56 -0.40
N MET A 242 10.95 1.70 -0.40
CA MET A 242 10.31 2.25 0.81
C MET A 242 9.44 1.24 1.59
N HIS A 243 8.79 0.32 0.88
CA HIS A 243 8.00 -0.72 1.55
C HIS A 243 8.87 -1.75 2.29
N GLY A 244 10.15 -1.85 1.97
CA GLY A 244 11.13 -2.70 2.66
C GLY A 244 11.27 -2.36 4.14
N PHE A 245 11.18 -1.08 4.54
CA PHE A 245 11.19 -0.68 5.96
C PHE A 245 10.11 -1.37 6.78
N ARG A 246 8.94 -1.58 6.19
CA ARG A 246 7.84 -2.24 6.86
C ARG A 246 8.08 -3.75 7.05
N HIS A 247 8.77 -4.39 6.12
CA HIS A 247 9.25 -5.76 6.30
C HIS A 247 10.34 -5.82 7.36
N SER A 248 11.32 -4.90 7.31
CA SER A 248 12.38 -4.80 8.32
C SER A 248 11.83 -4.60 9.72
N MET A 249 10.86 -3.69 9.90
CA MET A 249 10.23 -3.48 11.21
C MET A 249 9.64 -4.77 11.77
N ARG A 250 8.97 -5.56 10.94
CA ARG A 250 8.41 -6.84 11.36
C ARG A 250 9.49 -7.83 11.80
N ASP A 251 10.59 -7.91 11.05
CA ASP A 251 11.69 -8.83 11.35
C ASP A 251 12.48 -8.36 12.58
N ARG A 252 12.73 -7.06 12.73
CA ARG A 252 13.35 -6.45 13.90
C ARG A 252 12.54 -6.73 15.17
N LEU A 253 11.22 -6.53 15.14
CA LEU A 253 10.33 -6.83 16.28
C LEU A 253 10.34 -8.32 16.63
N ARG A 254 10.41 -9.21 15.64
CA ARG A 254 10.58 -10.65 15.91
C ARG A 254 11.91 -10.97 16.56
N ALA A 255 12.99 -10.30 16.17
CA ALA A 255 14.31 -10.49 16.74
C ALA A 255 14.39 -10.15 18.24
N VAL A 256 13.54 -9.23 18.72
CA VAL A 256 13.40 -8.91 20.15
C VAL A 256 12.27 -9.68 20.85
N ASN A 257 11.78 -10.77 20.24
CA ASN A 257 10.69 -11.60 20.77
C ASN A 257 9.40 -10.83 21.07
N CYS A 258 9.11 -9.78 20.28
CA CYS A 258 7.85 -9.04 20.40
C CYS A 258 6.66 -9.96 20.11
N PRO A 259 5.59 -9.95 20.92
CA PRO A 259 4.39 -10.75 20.67
C PRO A 259 3.78 -10.48 19.30
N SER A 260 3.34 -11.52 18.60
CA SER A 260 2.81 -11.41 17.23
C SER A 260 1.64 -10.44 17.12
N GLU A 261 0.76 -10.41 18.13
CA GLU A 261 -0.38 -9.49 18.18
C GLU A 261 0.06 -8.03 18.30
N MET A 262 1.13 -7.76 19.08
CA MET A 262 1.71 -6.44 19.19
C MET A 262 2.41 -6.04 17.88
N ILE A 263 3.13 -6.96 17.22
CA ILE A 263 3.70 -6.74 15.90
C ILE A 263 2.60 -6.33 14.90
N ASP A 264 1.47 -7.03 14.91
CA ASP A 264 0.35 -6.73 14.01
C ASP A 264 -0.32 -5.38 14.37
N GLN A 265 -0.40 -5.02 15.67
CA GLN A 265 -0.86 -3.70 16.11
C GLN A 265 0.08 -2.58 15.64
N ILE A 266 1.38 -2.70 15.87
CA ILE A 266 2.40 -1.72 15.43
C ILE A 266 2.32 -1.54 13.91
N GLY A 267 2.28 -2.63 13.17
CA GLY A 267 2.21 -2.61 11.73
C GLY A 267 0.85 -2.16 11.16
N GLY A 268 -0.24 -2.21 11.92
CA GLY A 268 -1.60 -2.05 11.40
C GLY A 268 -1.89 -3.13 10.35
N TRP A 269 -1.49 -4.38 10.64
CA TRP A 269 -1.88 -5.57 9.87
C TRP A 269 -3.22 -6.07 10.35
N SER A 270 -3.92 -6.82 9.50
CA SER A 270 -5.23 -7.37 9.85
C SER A 270 -5.09 -8.42 10.95
N LYS A 271 -5.98 -8.37 11.94
CA LYS A 271 -6.11 -9.40 12.97
C LYS A 271 -6.38 -10.76 12.31
N ARG A 272 -5.70 -11.81 12.77
CA ARG A 272 -5.78 -13.15 12.20
C ARG A 272 -6.86 -14.01 12.86
N SER A 273 -7.26 -13.69 14.09
CA SER A 273 -8.22 -14.46 14.85
C SER A 273 -9.34 -13.60 15.44
N VAL A 274 -10.46 -14.25 15.76
CA VAL A 274 -11.59 -13.61 16.44
C VAL A 274 -11.18 -13.20 17.87
N GLY A 275 -10.31 -13.96 18.53
CA GLY A 275 -9.78 -13.65 19.86
C GLY A 275 -9.04 -12.32 19.94
N GLU A 276 -8.29 -11.97 18.87
CA GLU A 276 -7.58 -10.68 18.76
C GLU A 276 -8.52 -9.46 18.65
N SER A 277 -9.83 -9.69 18.44
CA SER A 277 -10.83 -8.61 18.40
C SER A 277 -11.33 -8.19 19.78
N TYR A 278 -11.05 -8.97 20.83
CA TYR A 278 -11.42 -8.69 22.21
C TYR A 278 -10.30 -7.91 22.91
N GLY A 279 -10.66 -6.85 23.63
CA GLY A 279 -9.74 -6.00 24.38
C GLY A 279 -9.26 -4.76 23.60
N GLU A 280 -8.63 -3.84 24.33
CA GLU A 280 -8.16 -2.54 23.81
C GLU A 280 -6.78 -2.63 23.10
N GLY A 281 -6.17 -3.82 23.11
CA GLY A 281 -4.82 -4.04 22.59
C GLY A 281 -3.73 -3.62 23.58
N PHE A 282 -2.49 -3.49 23.08
CA PHE A 282 -1.34 -3.10 23.91
C PHE A 282 -1.31 -1.59 24.12
N THR A 283 -0.94 -1.18 25.33
CA THR A 283 -0.76 0.23 25.69
C THR A 283 0.44 0.84 24.95
N LEU A 284 0.48 2.18 24.91
CA LEU A 284 1.58 2.89 24.28
C LEU A 284 2.91 2.61 25.00
N ASP A 285 2.90 2.44 26.34
CA ASP A 285 4.07 2.06 27.14
C ASP A 285 4.59 0.66 26.76
N ASN A 286 3.69 -0.33 26.60
CA ASN A 286 4.10 -1.67 26.18
C ASN A 286 4.77 -1.64 24.79
N ILE A 287 4.22 -0.86 23.86
CA ILE A 287 4.77 -0.72 22.52
C ILE A 287 6.11 0.01 22.58
N LEU A 288 6.23 1.08 23.38
CA LEU A 288 7.48 1.83 23.58
C LEU A 288 8.59 0.89 24.04
N ASN A 289 8.37 0.10 25.10
CA ASN A 289 9.37 -0.83 25.64
C ASN A 289 9.90 -1.79 24.55
N GLN A 290 9.03 -2.29 23.69
CA GLN A 290 9.48 -3.17 22.58
C GLN A 290 10.22 -2.41 21.48
N MET A 291 9.82 -1.17 21.18
CA MET A 291 10.49 -0.36 20.16
C MET A 291 11.85 0.17 20.64
N GLU A 292 12.03 0.42 21.93
CA GLU A 292 13.32 0.81 22.50
C GLU A 292 14.35 -0.33 22.47
N LEU A 293 13.90 -1.58 22.64
CA LEU A 293 14.77 -2.76 22.48
C LEU A 293 15.38 -2.86 21.07
N LEU A 294 14.69 -2.35 20.03
CA LEU A 294 15.25 -2.33 18.67
C LEU A 294 16.49 -1.44 18.59
N ASN A 295 16.49 -0.30 19.28
CA ASN A 295 17.60 0.65 19.27
C ASN A 295 18.80 0.15 20.08
N SER A 296 18.57 -0.56 21.21
CA SER A 296 19.66 -1.10 22.04
C SER A 296 20.44 -2.21 21.33
N ILE A 297 19.76 -3.13 20.65
CA ILE A 297 20.43 -4.22 19.90
C ILE A 297 21.18 -3.67 18.67
N GLU A 298 20.72 -2.58 18.07
CA GLU A 298 21.37 -1.98 16.91
C GLU A 298 22.53 -1.05 17.27
N GLY A 299 22.65 -0.66 18.54
CA GLY A 299 23.78 0.12 19.06
C GLY A 299 25.00 -0.70 19.53
N GLU A 300 24.85 -2.01 19.71
CA GLU A 300 25.88 -2.90 20.25
C GLU A 300 26.70 -3.67 19.18
N VAL A 301 26.50 -3.42 17.88
CA VAL A 301 27.23 -4.10 16.79
C VAL A 301 28.11 -3.16 15.99
#